data_187171be9d656ad8c9f085288689a3f3
#
_entry.id   187171be9d656ad8c9f085288689a3f3
#
_cell.length_a   1.000
_cell.length_b   1.000
_cell.length_c   1.000
_cell.angle_alpha   90.00
_cell.angle_beta   90.00
_cell.angle_gamma   90.00
#
_symmetry.space_group_name_H-M   'P 1'
#
loop_
_entity.id
_entity.type
_entity.pdbx_description
1 polymer ?
#
loop_
_entity_poly.entity_id
_entity_poly.type
_entity_poly.pdbx_seq_one_letter_code
_entity_poly.pdbx_strand_id
1 'polypeptide(L)'
;PEAIEKLSKTLQIHGYHVLVFMASNDEKANQSVIDELLDYQVDGIITASVSMSNALTARCEAAGIPIILFNRLQDDARLSGVSSDNFRGGYKLAEFLIRAGHQRIAHIAGWKGASTQRDREAGFMSGLAAHNMALFDRTEGNFHYEQAQQAARDLFTKQDQPDAVFVAHDHMAFAAMDVVRFELGLRIPEDVSFV
;
A
#
# COMPACT_ATOMS: atom_id res chain seq x y z
N PRO A 1 11.09 0.14 -9.50
CA PRO A 1 11.97 0.06 -10.69
C PRO A 1 12.00 -1.34 -11.29
N GLU A 2 12.23 -2.40 -10.46
CA GLU A 2 12.43 -3.78 -10.92
C GLU A 2 11.20 -4.35 -11.66
N ALA A 3 9.98 -4.11 -11.18
CA ALA A 3 8.77 -4.60 -11.82
C ALA A 3 8.58 -4.01 -13.23
N ILE A 4 8.79 -2.69 -13.38
CA ILE A 4 8.70 -2.01 -14.68
C ILE A 4 9.77 -2.56 -15.63
N GLU A 5 10.99 -2.78 -15.15
CA GLU A 5 12.07 -3.34 -15.96
C GLU A 5 11.73 -4.74 -16.46
N LYS A 6 11.25 -5.63 -15.58
CA LYS A 6 10.86 -6.99 -15.95
C LYS A 6 9.68 -7.01 -16.92
N LEU A 7 8.65 -6.20 -16.67
CA LEU A 7 7.50 -6.05 -17.56
C LEU A 7 7.94 -5.57 -18.95
N SER A 8 8.76 -4.51 -19.01
CA SER A 8 9.26 -3.94 -20.24
C SER A 8 10.06 -4.95 -21.06
N LYS A 9 11.01 -5.66 -20.42
CA LYS A 9 11.81 -6.70 -21.10
C LYS A 9 10.93 -7.84 -21.63
N THR A 10 9.98 -8.32 -20.84
CA THR A 10 9.08 -9.39 -21.24
C THR A 10 8.18 -8.99 -22.40
N LEU A 11 7.58 -7.81 -22.34
CA LEU A 11 6.73 -7.29 -23.43
C LEU A 11 7.53 -7.09 -24.72
N GLN A 12 8.75 -6.60 -24.63
CA GLN A 12 9.64 -6.36 -25.76
C GLN A 12 9.98 -7.66 -26.53
N ILE A 13 10.19 -8.78 -25.82
CA ILE A 13 10.41 -10.10 -26.44
C ILE A 13 9.19 -10.53 -27.28
N HIS A 14 7.99 -10.08 -26.90
CA HIS A 14 6.74 -10.36 -27.63
C HIS A 14 6.37 -9.28 -28.65
N GLY A 15 7.27 -8.33 -28.93
CA GLY A 15 7.06 -7.30 -29.95
C GLY A 15 6.28 -6.08 -29.48
N TYR A 16 6.02 -5.93 -28.17
CA TYR A 16 5.34 -4.77 -27.62
C TYR A 16 6.33 -3.71 -27.10
N HIS A 17 5.96 -2.46 -27.23
CA HIS A 17 6.67 -1.32 -26.61
C HIS A 17 5.89 -0.81 -25.43
N VAL A 18 6.60 -0.35 -24.40
CA VAL A 18 5.98 0.19 -23.17
C VAL A 18 6.05 1.71 -23.18
N LEU A 19 4.88 2.34 -23.11
CA LEU A 19 4.73 3.76 -22.81
C LEU A 19 4.42 3.90 -21.31
N VAL A 20 5.06 4.85 -20.64
CA VAL A 20 4.86 5.07 -19.21
C VAL A 20 4.20 6.42 -18.99
N PHE A 21 3.02 6.39 -18.39
CA PHE A 21 2.28 7.57 -17.97
C PHE A 21 2.24 7.62 -16.45
N MET A 22 2.45 8.81 -15.90
CA MET A 22 2.34 9.02 -14.46
C MET A 22 0.91 9.34 -14.10
N ALA A 23 0.35 8.52 -13.22
CA ALA A 23 -0.98 8.73 -12.68
C ALA A 23 -0.90 9.05 -11.17
N SER A 24 -1.92 9.67 -10.63
CA SER A 24 -2.03 10.03 -9.21
C SER A 24 -3.22 9.32 -8.55
N ASN A 25 -3.44 9.60 -7.26
CA ASN A 25 -4.67 9.17 -6.59
C ASN A 25 -5.86 10.15 -6.84
N ASP A 26 -5.66 11.19 -7.65
CA ASP A 26 -6.71 12.12 -8.09
C ASP A 26 -7.40 11.56 -9.34
N GLU A 27 -8.70 11.28 -9.20
CA GLU A 27 -9.52 10.71 -10.28
C GLU A 27 -9.60 11.64 -11.51
N LYS A 28 -9.65 12.97 -11.30
CA LYS A 28 -9.71 13.95 -12.40
C LYS A 28 -8.41 13.99 -13.20
N ALA A 29 -7.27 13.91 -12.51
CA ALA A 29 -5.97 13.84 -13.16
C ALA A 29 -5.83 12.54 -13.97
N ASN A 30 -6.33 11.43 -13.46
CA ASN A 30 -6.30 10.14 -14.17
C ASN A 30 -7.20 10.13 -15.42
N GLN A 31 -8.27 10.94 -15.45
CA GLN A 31 -9.15 11.08 -16.62
C GLN A 31 -8.36 11.54 -17.84
N SER A 32 -7.54 12.59 -17.71
CA SER A 32 -6.73 13.10 -18.83
C SER A 32 -5.69 12.10 -19.31
N VAL A 33 -5.10 11.31 -18.40
CA VAL A 33 -4.16 10.25 -18.74
C VAL A 33 -4.84 9.16 -19.59
N ILE A 34 -6.06 8.78 -19.23
CA ILE A 34 -6.81 7.78 -20.02
C ILE A 34 -7.19 8.34 -21.41
N ASP A 35 -7.61 9.61 -21.51
CA ASP A 35 -7.89 10.25 -22.79
C ASP A 35 -6.66 10.19 -23.71
N GLU A 36 -5.49 10.53 -23.17
CA GLU A 36 -4.24 10.47 -23.90
C GLU A 36 -3.87 9.03 -24.33
N LEU A 37 -4.04 8.03 -23.45
CA LEU A 37 -3.81 6.62 -23.77
C LEU A 37 -4.73 6.11 -24.90
N LEU A 38 -6.00 6.53 -24.90
CA LEU A 38 -6.95 6.18 -25.96
C LEU A 38 -6.53 6.80 -27.31
N ASP A 39 -6.02 8.03 -27.30
CA ASP A 39 -5.51 8.71 -28.50
C ASP A 39 -4.26 8.03 -29.07
N TYR A 40 -3.41 7.44 -28.22
CA TYR A 40 -2.26 6.63 -28.63
C TYR A 40 -2.63 5.26 -29.22
N GLN A 41 -3.90 4.84 -29.15
CA GLN A 41 -4.36 3.54 -29.65
C GLN A 41 -3.53 2.36 -29.09
N VAL A 42 -3.30 2.36 -27.78
CA VAL A 42 -2.52 1.30 -27.12
C VAL A 42 -3.23 -0.06 -27.18
N ASP A 43 -2.47 -1.15 -27.27
CA ASP A 43 -2.99 -2.52 -27.32
C ASP A 43 -3.50 -3.01 -25.96
N GLY A 44 -3.08 -2.39 -24.86
CA GLY A 44 -3.49 -2.74 -23.50
C GLY A 44 -2.92 -1.80 -22.47
N ILE A 45 -3.52 -1.80 -21.30
CA ILE A 45 -3.15 -0.92 -20.17
C ILE A 45 -2.79 -1.77 -18.95
N ILE A 46 -1.62 -1.52 -18.36
CA ILE A 46 -1.23 -2.06 -17.06
C ILE A 46 -1.21 -0.91 -16.05
N THR A 47 -2.12 -0.92 -15.09
CA THR A 47 -2.12 0.08 -14.01
C THR A 47 -1.28 -0.42 -12.84
N ALA A 48 -0.28 0.36 -12.44
CA ALA A 48 0.62 -0.01 -11.35
C ALA A 48 0.39 0.87 -10.12
N SER A 49 -0.17 0.30 -9.06
CA SER A 49 -0.40 0.98 -7.78
C SER A 49 -1.31 2.22 -7.84
N VAL A 50 -2.14 2.32 -8.87
CA VAL A 50 -3.13 3.38 -9.06
C VAL A 50 -4.52 2.79 -8.91
N SER A 51 -5.43 3.53 -8.27
CA SER A 51 -6.84 3.18 -8.23
C SER A 51 -7.53 3.70 -9.50
N MET A 52 -8.19 2.81 -10.22
CA MET A 52 -9.04 3.18 -11.37
C MET A 52 -10.48 3.27 -10.91
N SER A 53 -11.23 4.26 -11.37
CA SER A 53 -12.67 4.27 -11.16
C SER A 53 -13.38 3.32 -12.12
N ASN A 54 -14.58 2.88 -11.75
CA ASN A 54 -15.42 2.06 -12.61
C ASN A 54 -15.74 2.77 -13.94
N ALA A 55 -15.84 4.11 -13.95
CA ALA A 55 -16.08 4.90 -15.14
C ALA A 55 -14.89 4.84 -16.11
N LEU A 56 -13.66 4.96 -15.61
CA LEU A 56 -12.45 4.85 -16.44
C LEU A 56 -12.29 3.44 -17.01
N THR A 57 -12.54 2.42 -16.20
CA THR A 57 -12.53 1.03 -16.63
C THR A 57 -13.54 0.78 -17.76
N ALA A 58 -14.79 1.22 -17.59
CA ALA A 58 -15.83 1.06 -18.61
C ALA A 58 -15.49 1.75 -19.94
N ARG A 59 -14.79 2.87 -19.91
CA ARG A 59 -14.32 3.56 -21.11
C ARG A 59 -13.27 2.75 -21.89
N CYS A 60 -12.31 2.17 -21.19
CA CYS A 60 -11.32 1.31 -21.82
C CYS A 60 -11.96 0.04 -22.40
N GLU A 61 -12.90 -0.57 -21.68
CA GLU A 61 -13.68 -1.71 -22.16
C GLU A 61 -14.47 -1.36 -23.42
N ALA A 62 -15.14 -0.20 -23.45
CA ALA A 62 -15.89 0.28 -24.63
C ALA A 62 -14.97 0.54 -25.84
N ALA A 63 -13.72 0.91 -25.60
CA ALA A 63 -12.69 1.06 -26.62
C ALA A 63 -12.04 -0.29 -27.05
N GLY A 64 -12.40 -1.40 -26.40
CA GLY A 64 -11.81 -2.72 -26.66
C GLY A 64 -10.38 -2.88 -26.14
N ILE A 65 -9.94 -2.02 -25.23
CA ILE A 65 -8.59 -2.04 -24.67
C ILE A 65 -8.58 -2.81 -23.34
N PRO A 66 -7.88 -3.96 -23.26
CA PRO A 66 -7.78 -4.75 -22.05
C PRO A 66 -6.98 -4.02 -20.95
N ILE A 67 -7.41 -4.17 -19.72
CA ILE A 67 -6.75 -3.60 -18.55
C ILE A 67 -6.29 -4.72 -17.63
N ILE A 68 -5.06 -4.60 -17.11
CA ILE A 68 -4.52 -5.44 -16.05
C ILE A 68 -4.16 -4.56 -14.85
N LEU A 69 -4.67 -4.93 -13.69
CA LEU A 69 -4.34 -4.28 -12.43
C LEU A 69 -3.08 -4.91 -11.82
N PHE A 70 -2.08 -4.11 -11.51
CA PHE A 70 -0.86 -4.55 -10.85
C PHE A 70 -0.73 -3.92 -9.47
N ASN A 71 -0.57 -4.75 -8.45
CA ASN A 71 -0.41 -4.41 -7.05
C ASN A 71 -1.71 -3.93 -6.35
N ARG A 72 -2.48 -3.00 -6.90
CA ARG A 72 -3.78 -2.59 -6.36
C ARG A 72 -4.91 -3.19 -7.20
N LEU A 73 -5.78 -3.92 -6.54
CA LEU A 73 -6.97 -4.50 -7.16
C LEU A 73 -8.19 -3.59 -6.95
N GLN A 74 -9.18 -3.76 -7.78
CA GLN A 74 -10.52 -3.19 -7.59
C GLN A 74 -11.48 -4.27 -7.11
N ASP A 75 -12.59 -3.86 -6.51
CA ASP A 75 -13.65 -4.77 -6.08
C ASP A 75 -14.49 -5.28 -7.28
N ASP A 76 -14.14 -4.90 -8.50
CA ASP A 76 -14.76 -5.38 -9.74
C ASP A 76 -14.09 -6.69 -10.20
N ALA A 77 -14.80 -7.80 -10.03
CA ALA A 77 -14.32 -9.14 -10.38
C ALA A 77 -14.08 -9.38 -11.90
N ARG A 78 -14.49 -8.44 -12.77
CA ARG A 78 -14.29 -8.55 -14.22
C ARG A 78 -12.87 -8.20 -14.65
N LEU A 79 -12.14 -7.46 -13.84
CA LEU A 79 -10.79 -7.02 -14.15
C LEU A 79 -9.76 -8.08 -13.75
N SER A 80 -8.87 -8.40 -14.66
CA SER A 80 -7.70 -9.20 -14.37
C SER A 80 -6.68 -8.40 -13.54
N GLY A 81 -6.09 -9.03 -12.54
CA GLY A 81 -5.09 -8.35 -11.73
C GLY A 81 -4.12 -9.29 -11.05
N VAL A 82 -2.96 -8.75 -10.69
CA VAL A 82 -1.91 -9.44 -9.94
C VAL A 82 -1.55 -8.60 -8.73
N SER A 83 -1.68 -9.18 -7.54
CA SER A 83 -1.30 -8.55 -6.28
C SER A 83 -0.69 -9.60 -5.35
N SER A 84 0.09 -9.15 -4.37
CA SER A 84 0.50 -10.00 -3.26
C SER A 84 -0.71 -10.38 -2.41
N ASP A 85 -0.62 -11.50 -1.70
CA ASP A 85 -1.59 -11.86 -0.67
C ASP A 85 -1.40 -10.96 0.56
N ASN A 86 -1.93 -9.74 0.45
CA ASN A 86 -1.78 -8.68 1.45
C ASN A 86 -2.48 -9.05 2.77
N PHE A 87 -3.62 -9.75 2.70
CA PHE A 87 -4.32 -10.21 3.90
C PHE A 87 -3.45 -11.19 4.69
N ARG A 88 -2.94 -12.21 4.02
CA ARG A 88 -2.07 -13.20 4.66
C ARG A 88 -0.77 -12.58 5.16
N GLY A 89 -0.23 -11.59 4.44
CA GLY A 89 0.94 -10.81 4.87
C GLY A 89 0.68 -10.12 6.21
N GLY A 90 -0.41 -9.35 6.30
CA GLY A 90 -0.81 -8.68 7.54
C GLY A 90 -1.05 -9.65 8.69
N TYR A 91 -1.76 -10.76 8.43
CA TYR A 91 -2.02 -11.80 9.43
C TYR A 91 -0.72 -12.37 10.02
N LYS A 92 0.24 -12.73 9.16
CA LYS A 92 1.54 -13.25 9.59
C LYS A 92 2.36 -12.25 10.39
N LEU A 93 2.27 -10.96 10.07
CA LEU A 93 2.96 -9.92 10.83
C LEU A 93 2.38 -9.77 12.24
N ALA A 94 1.06 -9.86 12.41
CA ALA A 94 0.44 -9.90 13.73
C ALA A 94 0.94 -11.10 14.54
N GLU A 95 0.91 -12.31 13.96
CA GLU A 95 1.44 -13.50 14.63
C GLU A 95 2.92 -13.35 15.02
N PHE A 96 3.73 -12.76 14.13
CA PHE A 96 5.15 -12.55 14.37
C PHE A 96 5.38 -11.65 15.60
N LEU A 97 4.70 -10.50 15.67
CA LEU A 97 4.82 -9.57 16.80
C LEU A 97 4.32 -10.19 18.11
N ILE A 98 3.21 -10.91 18.06
CA ILE A 98 2.65 -11.59 19.25
C ILE A 98 3.62 -12.66 19.75
N ARG A 99 4.19 -13.48 18.86
CA ARG A 99 5.18 -14.50 19.24
C ARG A 99 6.49 -13.89 19.77
N ALA A 100 6.84 -12.68 19.35
CA ALA A 100 7.95 -11.92 19.89
C ALA A 100 7.66 -11.33 21.28
N GLY A 101 6.42 -11.43 21.77
CA GLY A 101 6.02 -11.00 23.11
C GLY A 101 5.47 -9.58 23.22
N HIS A 102 5.24 -8.91 22.09
CA HIS A 102 4.67 -7.56 22.07
C HIS A 102 3.23 -7.54 22.56
N GLN A 103 2.87 -6.54 23.35
CA GLN A 103 1.55 -6.40 23.98
C GLN A 103 0.80 -5.13 23.56
N ARG A 104 1.51 -4.05 23.26
CA ARG A 104 0.95 -2.77 22.85
C ARG A 104 1.33 -2.48 21.40
N ILE A 105 0.64 -3.18 20.49
CA ILE A 105 0.95 -3.14 19.06
C ILE A 105 0.10 -2.06 18.39
N ALA A 106 0.75 -1.05 17.80
CA ALA A 106 0.08 0.01 17.03
C ALA A 106 0.20 -0.20 15.52
N HIS A 107 -0.59 0.56 14.76
CA HIS A 107 -0.55 0.55 13.30
C HIS A 107 -0.48 1.97 12.73
N ILE A 108 0.51 2.22 11.86
CA ILE A 108 0.54 3.41 10.99
C ILE A 108 0.01 3.00 9.62
N ALA A 109 -1.23 3.37 9.36
CA ALA A 109 -1.98 2.96 8.19
C ALA A 109 -1.62 3.79 6.95
N GLY A 110 -1.71 3.16 5.78
CA GLY A 110 -1.68 3.83 4.50
C GLY A 110 -3.03 4.46 4.13
N TRP A 111 -3.15 4.95 2.89
CA TRP A 111 -4.39 5.50 2.38
C TRP A 111 -5.48 4.41 2.24
N LYS A 112 -6.62 4.62 2.89
CA LYS A 112 -7.73 3.64 2.95
C LYS A 112 -8.36 3.30 1.59
N GLY A 113 -8.20 4.15 0.57
CA GLY A 113 -8.67 3.88 -0.79
C GLY A 113 -7.85 2.81 -1.52
N ALA A 114 -6.69 2.41 -1.01
CA ALA A 114 -5.87 1.36 -1.60
C ALA A 114 -6.27 -0.03 -1.10
N SER A 115 -6.56 -0.96 -2.01
CA SER A 115 -6.87 -2.36 -1.66
C SER A 115 -5.75 -3.00 -0.84
N THR A 116 -4.49 -2.74 -1.18
CA THR A 116 -3.33 -3.23 -0.44
C THR A 116 -3.32 -2.81 1.03
N GLN A 117 -3.75 -1.57 1.33
CA GLN A 117 -3.88 -1.10 2.72
C GLN A 117 -5.02 -1.82 3.42
N ARG A 118 -6.20 -1.87 2.79
CA ARG A 118 -7.38 -2.52 3.40
C ARG A 118 -7.11 -3.98 3.73
N ASP A 119 -6.51 -4.71 2.79
CA ASP A 119 -6.23 -6.13 2.95
C ASP A 119 -5.15 -6.39 4.02
N ARG A 120 -4.05 -5.60 4.04
CA ARG A 120 -3.00 -5.70 5.07
C ARG A 120 -3.57 -5.45 6.46
N GLU A 121 -4.32 -4.36 6.63
CA GLU A 121 -4.94 -4.01 7.90
C GLU A 121 -5.96 -5.06 8.33
N ALA A 122 -6.84 -5.52 7.43
CA ALA A 122 -7.82 -6.57 7.73
C ALA A 122 -7.14 -7.87 8.16
N GLY A 123 -6.09 -8.30 7.47
CA GLY A 123 -5.29 -9.45 7.85
C GLY A 123 -4.62 -9.28 9.20
N PHE A 124 -4.03 -8.13 9.45
CA PHE A 124 -3.37 -7.81 10.71
C PHE A 124 -4.35 -7.84 11.89
N MET A 125 -5.50 -7.16 11.74
CA MET A 125 -6.56 -7.18 12.75
C MET A 125 -7.10 -8.59 13.01
N SER A 126 -7.25 -9.40 11.95
CA SER A 126 -7.66 -10.81 12.07
C SER A 126 -6.63 -11.64 12.85
N GLY A 127 -5.33 -11.41 12.60
CA GLY A 127 -4.25 -12.06 13.33
C GLY A 127 -4.23 -11.68 14.82
N LEU A 128 -4.41 -10.40 15.15
CA LEU A 128 -4.55 -9.96 16.56
C LEU A 128 -5.76 -10.63 17.24
N ALA A 129 -6.92 -10.60 16.58
CA ALA A 129 -8.15 -11.16 17.12
C ALA A 129 -8.05 -12.69 17.35
N ALA A 130 -7.38 -13.43 16.47
CA ALA A 130 -7.14 -14.87 16.63
C ALA A 130 -6.33 -15.21 17.90
N HIS A 131 -5.61 -14.25 18.45
CA HIS A 131 -4.85 -14.38 19.70
C HIS A 131 -5.47 -13.60 20.88
N ASN A 132 -6.74 -13.20 20.77
CA ASN A 132 -7.46 -12.41 21.78
C ASN A 132 -6.77 -11.06 22.10
N MET A 133 -6.09 -10.49 21.13
CA MET A 133 -5.47 -9.17 21.24
C MET A 133 -6.26 -8.13 20.45
N ALA A 134 -6.29 -6.91 20.96
CA ALA A 134 -6.80 -5.75 20.24
C ALA A 134 -5.64 -4.88 19.77
N LEU A 135 -5.85 -4.13 18.70
CA LEU A 135 -4.92 -3.09 18.29
C LEU A 135 -4.83 -2.04 19.40
N PHE A 136 -3.61 -1.71 19.82
CA PHE A 136 -3.37 -0.73 20.88
C PHE A 136 -3.72 0.69 20.43
N ASP A 137 -3.23 1.08 19.23
CA ASP A 137 -3.50 2.41 18.69
C ASP A 137 -3.36 2.38 17.15
N ARG A 138 -3.97 3.38 16.46
CA ARG A 138 -3.95 3.51 15.02
C ARG A 138 -3.84 4.97 14.60
N THR A 139 -2.89 5.25 13.71
CA THR A 139 -2.73 6.55 13.04
C THR A 139 -2.63 6.37 11.53
N GLU A 140 -2.67 7.44 10.77
CA GLU A 140 -2.65 7.40 9.30
C GLU A 140 -1.47 8.21 8.75
N GLY A 141 -0.65 7.56 7.92
CA GLY A 141 0.43 8.20 7.17
C GLY A 141 0.14 8.31 5.67
N ASN A 142 -0.98 7.69 5.19
CA ASN A 142 -1.54 7.85 3.84
C ASN A 142 -0.56 7.65 2.68
N PHE A 143 0.52 6.89 2.88
CA PHE A 143 1.65 6.71 1.96
C PHE A 143 2.46 7.99 1.69
N HIS A 144 2.42 8.97 2.61
CA HIS A 144 3.21 10.20 2.56
C HIS A 144 4.25 10.23 3.67
N TYR A 145 5.47 10.67 3.34
CA TYR A 145 6.59 10.71 4.26
C TYR A 145 6.30 11.58 5.47
N GLU A 146 5.90 12.83 5.25
CA GLU A 146 5.63 13.81 6.31
C GLU A 146 4.44 13.43 7.19
N GLN A 147 3.41 12.82 6.58
CA GLN A 147 2.26 12.32 7.35
C GLN A 147 2.63 11.11 8.20
N ALA A 148 3.52 10.25 7.73
CA ALA A 148 4.03 9.14 8.52
C ALA A 148 4.90 9.62 9.70
N GLN A 149 5.68 10.69 9.52
CA GLN A 149 6.40 11.34 10.61
C GLN A 149 5.43 11.88 11.66
N GLN A 150 4.39 12.60 11.24
CA GLN A 150 3.38 13.13 12.16
C GLN A 150 2.64 12.00 12.89
N ALA A 151 2.26 10.94 12.17
CA ALA A 151 1.64 9.76 12.74
C ALA A 151 2.51 9.11 13.84
N ALA A 152 3.83 9.06 13.64
CA ALA A 152 4.75 8.58 14.66
C ALA A 152 4.78 9.51 15.88
N ARG A 153 4.87 10.84 15.70
CA ARG A 153 4.81 11.79 16.82
C ARG A 153 3.52 11.61 17.62
N ASP A 154 2.37 11.46 16.94
CA ASP A 154 1.06 11.29 17.57
C ASP A 154 0.98 9.99 18.40
N LEU A 155 1.65 8.91 17.97
CA LEU A 155 1.70 7.66 18.73
C LEU A 155 2.59 7.76 19.98
N PHE A 156 3.76 8.39 19.86
CA PHE A 156 4.80 8.33 20.87
C PHE A 156 4.82 9.54 21.84
N THR A 157 3.98 10.54 21.64
CA THR A 157 3.80 11.65 22.61
C THR A 157 2.71 11.38 23.65
N LYS A 158 1.97 10.28 23.50
CA LYS A 158 0.96 9.84 24.48
C LYS A 158 1.63 9.27 25.74
N GLN A 159 0.88 9.27 26.83
CA GLN A 159 1.36 8.73 28.11
C GLN A 159 1.68 7.22 27.99
N ASP A 160 0.77 6.49 27.34
CA ASP A 160 0.98 5.07 27.03
C ASP A 160 1.48 4.95 25.58
N GLN A 161 2.65 4.32 25.42
CA GLN A 161 3.32 4.17 24.14
C GLN A 161 3.27 2.71 23.65
N PRO A 162 3.23 2.49 22.33
CA PRO A 162 3.34 1.15 21.79
C PRO A 162 4.74 0.54 22.02
N ASP A 163 4.80 -0.78 22.15
CA ASP A 163 6.07 -1.55 22.17
C ASP A 163 6.40 -2.14 20.79
N ALA A 164 5.45 -2.12 19.86
CA ALA A 164 5.68 -2.44 18.45
C ALA A 164 4.76 -1.63 17.54
N VAL A 165 5.22 -1.37 16.33
CA VAL A 165 4.46 -0.66 15.31
C VAL A 165 4.50 -1.43 13.99
N PHE A 166 3.34 -1.81 13.48
CA PHE A 166 3.16 -2.23 12.10
C PHE A 166 2.95 -1.01 11.22
N VAL A 167 3.81 -0.81 10.22
CA VAL A 167 3.70 0.28 9.26
C VAL A 167 3.31 -0.28 7.89
N ALA A 168 2.32 0.31 7.25
CA ALA A 168 1.74 -0.22 6.02
C ALA A 168 2.68 -0.25 4.81
N HIS A 169 3.81 0.50 4.85
CA HIS A 169 4.74 0.61 3.73
C HIS A 169 6.14 1.03 4.21
N ASP A 170 7.20 0.46 3.61
CA ASP A 170 8.60 0.69 3.99
C ASP A 170 8.99 2.17 4.04
N HIS A 171 8.58 2.94 3.02
CA HIS A 171 8.85 4.37 2.97
C HIS A 171 8.29 5.13 4.17
N MET A 172 7.09 4.76 4.62
CA MET A 172 6.49 5.30 5.83
C MET A 172 7.19 4.79 7.09
N ALA A 173 7.65 3.53 7.07
CA ALA A 173 8.39 2.96 8.20
C ALA A 173 9.70 3.73 8.42
N PHE A 174 10.46 4.01 7.37
CA PHE A 174 11.67 4.83 7.50
C PHE A 174 11.36 6.22 8.06
N ALA A 175 10.32 6.89 7.57
CA ALA A 175 9.91 8.21 8.06
C ALA A 175 9.53 8.18 9.57
N ALA A 176 8.79 7.16 9.99
CA ALA A 176 8.41 6.98 11.39
C ALA A 176 9.61 6.63 12.28
N MET A 177 10.51 5.75 11.80
CA MET A 177 11.74 5.38 12.51
C MET A 177 12.69 6.57 12.69
N ASP A 178 12.78 7.48 11.72
CA ASP A 178 13.58 8.70 11.84
C ASP A 178 13.08 9.58 12.97
N VAL A 179 11.77 9.79 13.10
CA VAL A 179 11.17 10.52 14.23
C VAL A 179 11.50 9.84 15.54
N VAL A 180 11.26 8.54 15.63
CA VAL A 180 11.44 7.76 16.86
C VAL A 180 12.90 7.79 17.33
N ARG A 181 13.85 7.63 16.41
CA ARG A 181 15.29 7.63 16.72
C ARG A 181 15.87 9.01 16.99
N PHE A 182 15.59 9.96 16.12
CA PHE A 182 16.33 11.23 16.10
C PHE A 182 15.61 12.37 16.82
N GLU A 183 14.28 12.35 16.89
CA GLU A 183 13.53 13.37 17.62
C GLU A 183 13.17 12.92 19.05
N LEU A 184 12.78 11.64 19.21
CA LEU A 184 12.31 11.12 20.49
C LEU A 184 13.39 10.35 21.27
N GLY A 185 14.50 10.01 20.63
CA GLY A 185 15.65 9.36 21.27
C GLY A 185 15.39 7.90 21.68
N LEU A 186 14.35 7.25 21.13
CA LEU A 186 14.06 5.85 21.42
C LEU A 186 14.89 4.92 20.54
N ARG A 187 15.28 3.80 21.10
CA ARG A 187 16.06 2.78 20.40
C ARG A 187 15.15 1.78 19.69
N ILE A 188 15.51 1.43 18.48
CA ILE A 188 14.86 0.40 17.68
C ILE A 188 15.88 -0.73 17.47
N PRO A 189 15.61 -1.97 17.88
CA PRO A 189 14.32 -2.48 18.39
C PRO A 189 14.15 -2.47 19.92
N GLU A 190 15.12 -1.98 20.71
CA GLU A 190 15.19 -2.20 22.17
C GLU A 190 14.02 -1.56 22.93
N ASP A 191 13.58 -0.37 22.53
CA ASP A 191 12.48 0.35 23.19
C ASP A 191 11.17 0.18 22.43
N VAL A 192 11.23 0.01 21.09
CA VAL A 192 10.08 -0.26 20.22
C VAL A 192 10.51 -1.00 18.96
N SER A 193 9.74 -2.00 18.55
CA SER A 193 9.95 -2.74 17.30
C SER A 193 9.13 -2.15 16.14
N PHE A 194 9.72 -2.13 14.95
CA PHE A 194 9.04 -1.73 13.69
C PHE A 194 9.00 -2.89 12.69
N VAL A 195 7.83 -3.08 12.08
CA VAL A 195 7.60 -4.03 10.99
C VAL A 195 6.78 -3.40 9.87
#